data_a5b8cabaaaf9e8d26dd8f8659de2a8c0
#
_entry.id   a5b8cabaaaf9e8d26dd8f8659de2a8c0
#
_cell.length_a   1.000
_cell.length_b   1.000
_cell.length_c   1.000
_cell.angle_alpha   90.00
_cell.angle_beta   90.00
_cell.angle_gamma   90.00
#
_symmetry.space_group_name_H-M   'P 1'
#
loop_
_entity.id
_entity.type
_entity.pdbx_description
1 polymer ?
#
loop_
_entity_poly.entity_id
_entity_poly.type
_entity_poly.pdbx_seq_one_letter_code
_entity_poly.pdbx_strand_id
1 'polypeptide(L)'
;MKFLKRINIFLNKPKVFCIGMNKTGTTTMLKTFKKLNFRVAPQIKQEQDIGDIDSNNQNVKIKKFCWKYNFFQDLPFSQGNFYQKIDQIFPKSKYILTVRDSEKWFESLCNFHLIYFRKMGMNFKNITEVKKEHIKKFNWIKEG
;
A
#
# COMPACT_ATOMS: atom_id res chain seq x y z
N MET A 1 19.30 25.54 14.39
CA MET A 1 18.97 24.59 15.49
C MET A 1 17.66 23.82 15.29
N LYS A 2 16.54 24.44 14.92
CA LYS A 2 15.25 23.71 14.66
C LYS A 2 15.31 22.71 13.50
N PHE A 3 16.07 22.97 12.46
CA PHE A 3 16.19 22.09 11.29
C PHE A 3 16.97 20.82 11.59
N LEU A 4 18.08 20.90 12.30
CA LEU A 4 18.88 19.74 12.73
C LEU A 4 18.12 18.84 13.73
N LYS A 5 17.32 19.43 14.63
CA LYS A 5 16.43 18.66 15.51
C LYS A 5 15.35 17.88 14.72
N ARG A 6 14.78 18.49 13.66
CA ARG A 6 13.81 17.81 12.79
C ARG A 6 14.44 16.66 12.02
N ILE A 7 15.65 16.82 11.49
CA ILE A 7 16.39 15.75 10.80
C ILE A 7 16.69 14.59 11.76
N ASN A 8 17.16 14.88 12.97
CA ASN A 8 17.47 13.87 13.99
C ASN A 8 16.23 13.06 14.43
N ILE A 9 15.10 13.74 14.61
CA ILE A 9 13.82 13.08 14.94
C ILE A 9 13.38 12.18 13.76
N PHE A 10 13.62 12.59 12.54
CA PHE A 10 13.30 11.80 11.35
C PHE A 10 14.17 10.55 11.21
N LEU A 11 15.49 10.68 11.39
CA LEU A 11 16.44 9.57 11.26
C LEU A 11 16.26 8.50 12.34
N ASN A 12 15.77 8.90 13.52
CA ASN A 12 15.54 8.01 14.65
C ASN A 12 14.17 7.30 14.64
N LYS A 13 13.24 7.68 13.75
CA LYS A 13 11.96 6.98 13.63
C LYS A 13 12.12 5.66 12.90
N PRO A 14 11.52 4.57 13.41
CA PRO A 14 11.53 3.29 12.70
C PRO A 14 10.81 3.42 11.35
N LYS A 15 11.16 2.58 10.41
CA LYS A 15 10.35 2.37 9.21
C LYS A 15 9.15 1.51 9.57
N VAL A 16 7.98 1.93 9.13
CA VAL A 16 6.71 1.25 9.39
C VAL A 16 6.06 0.93 8.04
N PHE A 17 5.78 -0.34 7.82
CA PHE A 17 5.14 -0.83 6.60
C PHE A 17 3.74 -1.35 6.95
N CYS A 18 2.72 -0.74 6.37
CA CYS A 18 1.36 -1.25 6.38
C CYS A 18 1.23 -2.27 5.26
N ILE A 19 1.21 -3.55 5.63
CA ILE A 19 1.20 -4.69 4.71
C ILE A 19 -0.20 -5.24 4.45
N GLY A 20 -1.23 -4.65 5.05
CA GLY A 20 -2.61 -4.97 4.74
C GLY A 20 -3.00 -4.55 3.32
N MET A 21 -3.94 -5.29 2.73
CA MET A 21 -4.44 -5.01 1.39
C MET A 21 -5.11 -3.62 1.32
N ASN A 22 -5.20 -3.07 0.12
CA ASN A 22 -6.01 -1.88 -0.10
C ASN A 22 -7.47 -2.12 0.39
N LYS A 23 -8.20 -1.05 0.70
CA LYS A 23 -9.58 -1.08 1.26
C LYS A 23 -9.72 -1.70 2.66
N THR A 24 -8.62 -1.97 3.35
CA THR A 24 -8.61 -2.41 4.76
C THR A 24 -8.38 -1.28 5.77
N GLY A 25 -8.44 -0.01 5.34
CA GLY A 25 -8.25 1.15 6.21
C GLY A 25 -6.89 1.83 6.04
N THR A 26 -6.15 1.56 4.98
CA THR A 26 -4.83 2.14 4.68
C THR A 26 -4.84 3.67 4.65
N THR A 27 -5.92 4.30 4.14
CA THR A 27 -6.09 5.77 4.18
C THR A 27 -6.14 6.32 5.60
N THR A 28 -6.78 5.61 6.53
CA THR A 28 -6.82 5.99 7.96
C THR A 28 -5.42 5.91 8.55
N MET A 29 -4.70 4.82 8.27
CA MET A 29 -3.30 4.66 8.70
C MET A 29 -2.41 5.79 8.18
N LEU A 30 -2.53 6.14 6.89
CA LEU A 30 -1.81 7.25 6.29
C LEU A 30 -2.06 8.59 7.05
N LYS A 31 -3.33 8.89 7.32
CA LYS A 31 -3.71 10.12 8.05
C LYS A 31 -3.15 10.11 9.48
N THR A 32 -3.22 8.96 10.17
CA THR A 32 -2.70 8.78 11.53
C THR A 32 -1.19 9.00 11.57
N PHE A 33 -0.44 8.34 10.69
CA PHE A 33 1.02 8.48 10.67
C PHE A 33 1.49 9.88 10.25
N LYS A 34 0.73 10.59 9.39
CA LYS A 34 0.97 12.02 9.14
C LYS A 34 0.81 12.86 10.41
N LYS A 35 -0.26 12.63 11.20
CA LYS A 35 -0.47 13.34 12.49
C LYS A 35 0.64 13.03 13.49
N LEU A 36 1.20 11.82 13.48
CA LEU A 36 2.35 11.43 14.31
C LEU A 36 3.70 11.94 13.75
N ASN A 37 3.68 12.85 12.80
CA ASN A 37 4.87 13.44 12.17
C ASN A 37 5.80 12.40 11.50
N PHE A 38 5.26 11.31 10.96
CA PHE A 38 6.00 10.43 10.06
C PHE A 38 6.08 11.04 8.66
N ARG A 39 7.19 10.81 7.97
CA ARG A 39 7.30 11.11 6.54
C ARG A 39 6.65 9.96 5.78
N VAL A 40 5.41 10.18 5.37
CA VAL A 40 4.60 9.20 4.65
C VAL A 40 4.99 9.18 3.17
N ALA A 41 5.25 7.99 2.63
CA ALA A 41 5.54 7.81 1.21
C ALA A 41 4.31 8.17 0.36
N PRO A 42 4.46 8.98 -0.72
CA PRO A 42 3.39 9.21 -1.67
C PRO A 42 3.12 7.95 -2.48
N GLN A 43 1.90 7.43 -2.44
CA GLN A 43 1.54 6.13 -3.05
C GLN A 43 1.87 6.06 -4.54
N ILE A 44 1.42 7.04 -5.33
CA ILE A 44 1.67 7.06 -6.78
C ILE A 44 3.17 6.98 -7.09
N LYS A 45 3.98 7.77 -6.36
CA LYS A 45 5.42 7.75 -6.55
C LYS A 45 6.05 6.44 -6.09
N GLN A 46 5.54 5.83 -5.04
CA GLN A 46 5.95 4.52 -4.54
C GLN A 46 5.72 3.45 -5.61
N GLU A 47 4.53 3.40 -6.20
CA GLU A 47 4.19 2.47 -7.26
C GLU A 47 5.06 2.67 -8.51
N GLN A 48 5.31 3.91 -8.91
CA GLN A 48 6.17 4.23 -10.06
C GLN A 48 7.64 3.87 -9.84
N ASP A 49 8.18 4.20 -8.66
CA ASP A 49 9.62 4.06 -8.39
C ASP A 49 10.02 2.61 -8.04
N ILE A 50 9.14 1.85 -7.39
CA ILE A 50 9.42 0.52 -6.84
C ILE A 50 8.33 -0.55 -7.06
N GLY A 51 7.28 -0.25 -7.81
CA GLY A 51 6.18 -1.17 -8.07
C GLY A 51 6.55 -2.32 -9.03
N ASP A 52 7.59 -2.16 -9.83
CA ASP A 52 8.11 -3.23 -10.69
C ASP A 52 8.95 -4.22 -9.86
N ILE A 53 8.30 -5.34 -9.50
CA ILE A 53 8.83 -6.36 -8.59
C ILE A 53 9.93 -7.20 -9.23
N ASP A 54 9.97 -7.30 -10.55
CA ASP A 54 10.88 -8.19 -11.30
C ASP A 54 12.15 -7.50 -11.81
N SER A 55 12.37 -6.23 -11.46
CA SER A 55 13.54 -5.50 -11.95
C SER A 55 14.85 -5.96 -11.31
N ASN A 56 15.89 -6.15 -12.13
CA ASN A 56 17.24 -6.60 -11.71
C ASN A 56 17.89 -5.73 -10.61
N ASN A 57 17.44 -4.48 -10.43
CA ASN A 57 17.97 -3.54 -9.44
C ASN A 57 16.96 -3.16 -8.35
N GLN A 58 15.96 -4.01 -8.11
CA GLN A 58 14.86 -3.69 -7.21
C GLN A 58 15.31 -3.34 -5.79
N ASN A 59 16.26 -4.09 -5.21
CA ASN A 59 16.75 -3.83 -3.85
C ASN A 59 17.39 -2.43 -3.73
N VAL A 60 18.11 -1.98 -4.76
CA VAL A 60 18.72 -0.65 -4.80
C VAL A 60 17.63 0.42 -4.90
N LYS A 61 16.63 0.22 -5.76
CA LYS A 61 15.48 1.13 -5.90
C LYS A 61 14.71 1.24 -4.58
N ILE A 62 14.41 0.11 -3.92
CA ILE A 62 13.74 0.06 -2.62
C ILE A 62 14.54 0.83 -1.58
N LYS A 63 15.84 0.56 -1.43
CA LYS A 63 16.69 1.27 -0.47
C LYS A 63 16.66 2.77 -0.72
N LYS A 64 16.87 3.22 -1.97
CA LYS A 64 16.89 4.64 -2.36
C LYS A 64 15.54 5.32 -2.09
N PHE A 65 14.44 4.66 -2.40
CA PHE A 65 13.10 5.20 -2.16
C PHE A 65 12.79 5.26 -0.66
N CYS A 66 12.93 4.13 0.04
CA CYS A 66 12.57 4.01 1.44
C CYS A 66 13.45 4.84 2.37
N TRP A 67 14.66 5.23 1.94
CA TRP A 67 15.49 6.15 2.71
C TRP A 67 14.82 7.50 2.98
N LYS A 68 13.96 7.95 2.07
CA LYS A 68 13.29 9.26 2.13
C LYS A 68 12.09 9.31 3.06
N TYR A 69 11.54 8.16 3.47
CA TYR A 69 10.25 8.05 4.16
C TYR A 69 10.35 7.11 5.37
N ASN A 70 9.33 7.20 6.27
CA ASN A 70 9.25 6.36 7.46
C ASN A 70 7.97 5.53 7.53
N PHE A 71 6.93 5.88 6.76
CA PHE A 71 5.69 5.13 6.69
C PHE A 71 5.33 4.82 5.23
N PHE A 72 4.94 3.57 5.00
CA PHE A 72 4.64 3.00 3.69
C PHE A 72 3.36 2.19 3.76
N GLN A 73 2.58 2.18 2.69
CA GLN A 73 1.34 1.41 2.58
C GLN A 73 1.05 1.00 1.14
N ASP A 74 0.10 0.08 0.97
CA ASP A 74 -0.35 -0.40 -0.33
C ASP A 74 0.81 -0.95 -1.19
N LEU A 75 0.64 -0.98 -2.50
CA LEU A 75 1.60 -1.56 -3.44
C LEU A 75 2.98 -0.87 -3.40
N PRO A 76 4.08 -1.65 -3.47
CA PRO A 76 4.15 -3.12 -3.53
C PRO A 76 4.15 -3.81 -2.16
N PHE A 77 4.13 -3.08 -1.05
CA PHE A 77 4.34 -3.60 0.31
C PHE A 77 3.21 -4.52 0.79
N SER A 78 2.01 -4.38 0.24
CA SER A 78 0.85 -5.22 0.53
C SER A 78 0.76 -6.49 -0.34
N GLN A 79 1.75 -6.75 -1.20
CA GLN A 79 1.72 -7.90 -2.11
C GLN A 79 2.41 -9.12 -1.52
N GLY A 80 1.69 -10.22 -1.38
CA GLY A 80 2.23 -11.54 -1.04
C GLY A 80 3.30 -11.51 0.04
N ASN A 81 4.44 -12.10 -0.25
CA ASN A 81 5.58 -12.21 0.67
C ASN A 81 6.59 -11.04 0.54
N PHE A 82 6.21 -9.93 -0.08
CA PHE A 82 7.12 -8.80 -0.28
C PHE A 82 7.68 -8.24 1.04
N TYR A 83 6.92 -8.35 2.14
CA TYR A 83 7.38 -7.97 3.48
C TYR A 83 8.63 -8.72 3.94
N GLN A 84 8.83 -9.98 3.53
CA GLN A 84 10.04 -10.76 3.86
C GLN A 84 11.28 -10.15 3.21
N LYS A 85 11.16 -9.69 1.97
CA LYS A 85 12.22 -8.97 1.27
C LYS A 85 12.54 -7.64 1.96
N ILE A 86 11.50 -6.93 2.41
CA ILE A 86 11.68 -5.68 3.15
C ILE A 86 12.38 -5.91 4.49
N ASP A 87 12.07 -6.99 5.19
CA ASP A 87 12.70 -7.32 6.47
C ASP A 87 14.20 -7.60 6.31
N GLN A 88 14.60 -8.25 5.23
CA GLN A 88 16.03 -8.43 4.89
C GLN A 88 16.74 -7.10 4.60
N ILE A 89 16.05 -6.14 3.96
CA ILE A 89 16.64 -4.84 3.61
C ILE A 89 16.67 -3.90 4.81
N PHE A 90 15.62 -3.94 5.66
CA PHE A 90 15.40 -3.07 6.82
C PHE A 90 15.00 -3.88 8.05
N PRO A 91 15.89 -4.65 8.67
CA PRO A 91 15.56 -5.65 9.70
C PRO A 91 14.99 -5.07 11.01
N LYS A 92 15.03 -3.74 11.20
CA LYS A 92 14.44 -3.05 12.36
C LYS A 92 13.08 -2.41 12.07
N SER A 93 12.47 -2.75 10.94
CA SER A 93 11.18 -2.23 10.55
C SER A 93 10.05 -2.75 11.43
N LYS A 94 8.96 -2.01 11.46
CA LYS A 94 7.70 -2.41 12.08
C LYS A 94 6.66 -2.69 11.00
N TYR A 95 5.84 -3.70 11.22
CA TYR A 95 4.80 -4.11 10.28
C TYR A 95 3.43 -3.95 10.92
N ILE A 96 2.47 -3.45 10.15
CA ILE A 96 1.07 -3.34 10.54
C ILE A 96 0.26 -4.09 9.50
N LEU A 97 -0.43 -5.13 9.92
CA LEU A 97 -1.39 -5.83 9.10
C LEU A 97 -2.79 -5.27 9.41
N THR A 98 -3.36 -4.54 8.46
CA THR A 98 -4.76 -4.15 8.53
C THR A 98 -5.61 -5.23 7.87
N VAL A 99 -6.65 -5.67 8.58
CA VAL A 99 -7.58 -6.69 8.12
C VAL A 99 -9.00 -6.15 8.08
N ARG A 100 -9.83 -6.73 7.25
CA ARG A 100 -11.25 -6.44 7.13
C ARG A 100 -11.98 -7.73 6.84
N ASP A 101 -13.23 -7.82 7.26
CA ASP A 101 -14.13 -8.89 6.86
C ASP A 101 -14.14 -9.05 5.33
N SER A 102 -14.05 -10.27 4.83
CA SER A 102 -13.85 -10.56 3.40
C SER A 102 -14.96 -10.02 2.51
N GLU A 103 -16.23 -10.15 2.94
CA GLU A 103 -17.37 -9.66 2.17
C GLU A 103 -17.38 -8.13 2.13
N LYS A 104 -17.19 -7.49 3.28
CA LYS A 104 -17.12 -6.02 3.38
C LYS A 104 -15.91 -5.46 2.64
N TRP A 105 -14.80 -6.20 2.62
CA TRP A 105 -13.62 -5.85 1.84
C TRP A 105 -13.93 -5.90 0.35
N PHE A 106 -14.49 -7.02 -0.13
CA PHE A 106 -14.81 -7.22 -1.55
C PHE A 106 -15.83 -6.20 -2.04
N GLU A 107 -16.86 -5.91 -1.25
CA GLU A 107 -17.82 -4.87 -1.55
C GLU A 107 -17.16 -3.47 -1.67
N SER A 108 -16.30 -3.13 -0.73
CA SER A 108 -15.56 -1.87 -0.76
C SER A 108 -14.62 -1.75 -1.96
N LEU A 109 -14.00 -2.86 -2.37
CA LEU A 109 -13.14 -2.94 -3.56
C LEU A 109 -13.96 -2.72 -4.83
N CYS A 110 -15.09 -3.41 -4.96
CA CYS A 110 -15.96 -3.29 -6.14
C CYS A 110 -16.58 -1.89 -6.26
N ASN A 111 -17.00 -1.27 -5.15
CA ASN A 111 -17.46 0.11 -5.15
C ASN A 111 -16.37 1.10 -5.62
N PHE A 112 -15.14 0.92 -5.15
CA PHE A 112 -14.01 1.72 -5.60
C PHE A 112 -13.75 1.53 -7.10
N HIS A 113 -13.75 0.29 -7.58
CA HIS A 113 -13.52 -0.02 -8.99
C HIS A 113 -14.65 0.47 -9.89
N LEU A 114 -15.90 0.45 -9.43
CA LEU A 114 -17.02 1.03 -10.18
C LEU A 114 -16.79 2.51 -10.50
N ILE A 115 -16.36 3.28 -9.49
CA ILE A 115 -16.05 4.70 -9.65
C ILE A 115 -14.82 4.89 -10.57
N TYR A 116 -13.79 4.10 -10.35
CA TYR A 116 -12.54 4.16 -11.12
C TYR A 116 -12.77 3.81 -12.60
N PHE A 117 -13.45 2.71 -12.88
CA PHE A 117 -13.74 2.25 -14.25
C PHE A 117 -14.62 3.23 -15.02
N ARG A 118 -15.63 3.84 -14.35
CA ARG A 118 -16.44 4.91 -14.96
C ARG A 118 -15.58 6.11 -15.36
N LYS A 119 -14.63 6.51 -14.52
CA LYS A 119 -13.68 7.60 -14.86
C LYS A 119 -12.78 7.25 -16.03
N MET A 120 -12.50 5.96 -16.24
CA MET A 120 -11.73 5.44 -17.38
C MET A 120 -12.58 5.20 -18.63
N GLY A 121 -13.85 5.60 -18.64
CA GLY A 121 -14.75 5.45 -19.77
C GLY A 121 -15.39 4.07 -19.91
N MET A 122 -15.23 3.19 -18.93
CA MET A 122 -15.88 1.87 -18.94
C MET A 122 -17.33 1.97 -18.48
N ASN A 123 -18.25 1.34 -19.21
CA ASN A 123 -19.69 1.48 -18.97
C ASN A 123 -20.23 0.41 -18.01
N PHE A 124 -19.80 0.40 -16.75
CA PHE A 124 -20.40 -0.42 -15.71
C PHE A 124 -21.61 0.30 -15.10
N LYS A 125 -22.78 -0.35 -15.14
CA LYS A 125 -24.05 0.22 -14.66
C LYS A 125 -24.11 0.26 -13.12
N ASN A 126 -23.65 -0.81 -12.47
CA ASN A 126 -23.74 -0.97 -11.02
C ASN A 126 -22.64 -1.88 -10.46
N ILE A 127 -22.59 -1.99 -9.13
CA ILE A 127 -21.62 -2.82 -8.40
C ILE A 127 -21.74 -4.31 -8.76
N THR A 128 -22.94 -4.80 -9.08
CA THR A 128 -23.14 -6.22 -9.39
C THR A 128 -22.40 -6.63 -10.66
N GLU A 129 -22.37 -5.76 -11.66
CA GLU A 129 -21.58 -6.01 -12.88
C GLU A 129 -20.08 -6.06 -12.59
N VAL A 130 -19.59 -5.16 -11.75
CA VAL A 130 -18.18 -5.15 -11.32
C VAL A 130 -17.84 -6.42 -10.52
N LYS A 131 -18.71 -6.84 -9.61
CA LYS A 131 -18.53 -8.10 -8.85
C LYS A 131 -18.44 -9.31 -9.77
N LYS A 132 -19.33 -9.44 -10.74
CA LYS A 132 -19.30 -10.52 -11.74
C LYS A 132 -18.01 -10.54 -12.53
N GLU A 133 -17.54 -9.38 -12.98
CA GLU A 133 -16.29 -9.29 -13.73
C GLU A 133 -15.08 -9.67 -12.88
N HIS A 134 -15.03 -9.24 -11.62
CA HIS A 134 -13.96 -9.64 -10.69
C HIS A 134 -13.96 -11.13 -10.39
N ILE A 135 -15.12 -11.73 -10.12
CA ILE A 135 -15.23 -13.19 -9.88
C ILE A 135 -14.80 -13.98 -11.14
N LYS A 136 -15.15 -13.48 -12.31
CA LYS A 136 -14.74 -14.10 -13.57
C LYS A 136 -13.23 -14.01 -13.82
N LYS A 137 -12.63 -12.86 -13.54
CA LYS A 137 -11.23 -12.57 -13.84
C LYS A 137 -10.26 -13.13 -12.77
N PHE A 138 -10.70 -13.20 -11.52
CA PHE A 138 -9.88 -13.60 -10.39
C PHE A 138 -10.47 -14.83 -9.68
N ASN A 139 -10.08 -16.04 -10.13
CA ASN A 139 -10.59 -17.29 -9.58
C ASN A 139 -10.37 -17.44 -8.06
N TRP A 140 -9.32 -16.84 -7.50
CA TRP A 140 -9.02 -16.88 -6.06
C TRP A 140 -10.08 -16.20 -5.19
N ILE A 141 -10.93 -15.32 -5.75
CA ILE A 141 -12.08 -14.72 -5.04
C ILE A 141 -13.18 -15.76 -4.75
N LYS A 142 -13.18 -16.89 -5.45
CA LYS A 142 -14.20 -17.96 -5.26
C LYS A 142 -13.87 -18.91 -4.13
N GLU A 143 -12.61 -18.96 -3.70
CA GLU A 143 -12.09 -19.94 -2.73
C GLU A 143 -11.98 -19.36 -1.30
N GLY A 144 -12.35 -18.13 -1.08
CA GLY A 144 -12.43 -17.45 0.23
C GLY A 144 -13.86 -17.23 0.66
#